data_00bbe92c9e46d5492f918ce7edd45888
#
_entry.id   00bbe92c9e46d5492f918ce7edd45888
#
_cell.length_a   1.000
_cell.length_b   1.000
_cell.length_c   1.000
_cell.angle_alpha   90.00
_cell.angle_beta   90.00
_cell.angle_gamma   90.00
#
_symmetry.space_group_name_H-M   'P 1'
#
loop_
_entity.id
_entity.type
_entity.pdbx_description
1 polymer ?
#
loop_
_entity_poly.entity_id
_entity_poly.type
_entity_poly.pdbx_seq_one_letter_code
_entity_poly.pdbx_strand_id
1 'polypeptide(L)'
;MRKKILVLDDKIAIAKVLSIYLASDYDCIWLPNGIEGVKWLQEGNIPDLIISDIRMPEMRGDESLEWIKSNQLFKHIPVIMLSSEDSTTERIRLLQEGAEDYIVKPFNPMELKVRIKKIIE
;
A
#
# COMPACT_ATOMS: atom_id res chain seq x y z
N MET A 1 -5.27 19.71 -6.28
CA MET A 1 -4.26 18.71 -6.72
C MET A 1 -4.75 17.31 -6.44
N ARG A 2 -4.45 16.41 -7.35
CA ARG A 2 -4.80 15.01 -7.16
C ARG A 2 -3.91 14.38 -6.11
N LYS A 3 -4.49 13.54 -5.28
CA LYS A 3 -3.72 12.78 -4.29
C LYS A 3 -2.97 11.64 -4.96
N LYS A 4 -1.85 11.28 -4.39
CA LYS A 4 -0.91 10.32 -4.95
C LYS A 4 -0.93 9.03 -4.15
N ILE A 5 -1.05 7.90 -4.86
CA ILE A 5 -1.07 6.58 -4.23
C ILE A 5 0.11 5.77 -4.76
N LEU A 6 0.95 5.27 -3.87
CA LEU A 6 2.02 4.36 -4.22
C LEU A 6 1.51 2.92 -4.06
N VAL A 7 1.63 2.12 -5.10
CA VAL A 7 1.23 0.71 -5.09
C VAL A 7 2.48 -0.16 -5.18
N LEU A 8 2.69 -1.00 -4.19
CA LEU A 8 3.80 -1.97 -4.15
C LEU A 8 3.23 -3.37 -4.34
N ASP A 9 3.50 -3.97 -5.48
CA ASP A 9 3.03 -5.32 -5.80
C ASP A 9 3.88 -5.88 -6.92
N ASP A 10 4.35 -7.12 -6.78
CA ASP A 10 5.15 -7.77 -7.81
C ASP A 10 4.31 -8.32 -8.96
N LYS A 11 2.98 -8.29 -8.82
CA LYS A 11 2.05 -8.78 -9.85
C LYS A 11 1.46 -7.60 -10.62
N ILE A 12 1.88 -7.45 -11.87
CA ILE A 12 1.40 -6.36 -12.73
C ILE A 12 -0.12 -6.36 -12.91
N ALA A 13 -0.75 -7.53 -12.84
CA ALA A 13 -2.21 -7.65 -12.96
C ALA A 13 -2.93 -6.85 -11.87
N ILE A 14 -2.44 -6.87 -10.64
CA ILE A 14 -3.01 -6.10 -9.54
C ILE A 14 -2.85 -4.61 -9.79
N ALA A 15 -1.66 -4.19 -10.23
CA ALA A 15 -1.39 -2.80 -10.55
C ALA A 15 -2.34 -2.28 -11.64
N LYS A 16 -2.61 -3.10 -12.67
CA LYS A 16 -3.53 -2.73 -13.75
C LYS A 16 -4.96 -2.58 -13.24
N VAL A 17 -5.43 -3.50 -12.41
CA VAL A 17 -6.78 -3.41 -11.83
C VAL A 17 -6.91 -2.13 -11.01
N LEU A 18 -5.94 -1.85 -10.15
CA LEU A 18 -5.98 -0.66 -9.31
C LEU A 18 -5.94 0.61 -10.16
N SER A 19 -5.13 0.64 -11.22
CA SER A 19 -5.06 1.79 -12.11
C SER A 19 -6.41 2.07 -12.78
N ILE A 20 -7.10 1.03 -13.23
CA ILE A 20 -8.41 1.19 -13.87
C ILE A 20 -9.41 1.86 -12.92
N TYR A 21 -9.47 1.41 -11.67
CA TYR A 21 -10.46 1.90 -10.72
C TYR A 21 -10.07 3.20 -10.02
N LEU A 22 -8.78 3.52 -9.94
CA LEU A 22 -8.30 4.67 -9.17
C LEU A 22 -7.83 5.84 -10.02
N ALA A 23 -7.47 5.61 -11.27
CA ALA A 23 -6.84 6.64 -12.10
C ALA A 23 -7.72 7.88 -12.35
N SER A 24 -9.05 7.75 -12.27
CA SER A 24 -9.94 8.89 -12.44
C SER A 24 -9.86 9.89 -11.28
N ASP A 25 -9.48 9.42 -10.10
CA ASP A 25 -9.48 10.24 -8.88
C ASP A 25 -8.09 10.48 -8.29
N TYR A 26 -7.12 9.59 -8.57
CA TYR A 26 -5.80 9.61 -7.95
C TYR A 26 -4.69 9.39 -8.97
N ASP A 27 -3.51 9.91 -8.65
CA ASP A 27 -2.29 9.58 -9.39
C ASP A 27 -1.67 8.34 -8.76
N CYS A 28 -1.65 7.24 -9.50
CA CYS A 28 -1.10 5.98 -9.01
C CYS A 28 0.29 5.73 -9.58
N ILE A 29 1.22 5.43 -8.69
CA ILE A 29 2.58 5.01 -9.04
C ILE A 29 2.73 3.56 -8.62
N TRP A 30 3.13 2.69 -9.56
CA TRP A 30 3.36 1.28 -9.27
C TRP A 30 4.84 0.96 -9.25
N LEU A 31 5.28 0.25 -8.22
CA LEU A 31 6.64 -0.28 -8.09
C LEU A 31 6.56 -1.75 -7.67
N PRO A 32 7.51 -2.58 -8.11
CA PRO A 32 7.36 -4.04 -8.01
C PRO A 32 7.68 -4.65 -6.64
N ASN A 33 8.32 -3.91 -5.75
CA ASN A 33 8.70 -4.47 -4.44
C ASN A 33 9.00 -3.36 -3.42
N GLY A 34 9.25 -3.77 -2.18
CA GLY A 34 9.50 -2.85 -1.09
C GLY A 34 10.79 -2.06 -1.22
N ILE A 35 11.84 -2.67 -1.81
CA ILE A 35 13.12 -1.96 -2.01
C ILE A 35 12.94 -0.78 -2.96
N GLU A 36 12.26 -1.00 -4.07
CA GLU A 36 11.98 0.09 -5.01
C GLU A 36 11.09 1.16 -4.37
N GLY A 37 10.14 0.75 -3.53
CA GLY A 37 9.31 1.68 -2.79
C GLY A 37 10.12 2.55 -1.84
N VAL A 38 11.01 1.95 -1.06
CA VAL A 38 11.87 2.68 -0.13
C VAL A 38 12.78 3.66 -0.89
N LYS A 39 13.37 3.23 -1.98
CA LYS A 39 14.20 4.11 -2.81
C LYS A 39 13.42 5.31 -3.32
N TRP A 40 12.20 5.08 -3.79
CA TRP A 40 11.35 6.15 -4.30
C TRP A 40 11.03 7.19 -3.22
N LEU A 41 10.73 6.72 -2.01
CA LEU A 41 10.50 7.60 -0.86
C LEU A 41 11.76 8.39 -0.52
N GLN A 42 12.91 7.73 -0.52
CA GLN A 42 14.20 8.38 -0.22
C GLN A 42 14.58 9.45 -1.23
N GLU A 43 14.06 9.37 -2.44
CA GLU A 43 14.27 10.38 -3.48
C GLU A 43 13.47 11.67 -3.24
N GLY A 44 12.68 11.72 -2.19
CA GLY A 44 11.91 12.90 -1.81
C GLY A 44 10.45 12.85 -2.21
N ASN A 45 9.96 11.70 -2.64
CA ASN A 45 8.55 11.54 -3.00
C ASN A 45 7.73 11.20 -1.77
N ILE A 46 6.61 11.89 -1.58
CA ILE A 46 5.72 11.64 -0.43
C ILE A 46 4.32 11.38 -0.96
N PRO A 47 3.88 10.12 -0.99
CA PRO A 47 2.51 9.81 -1.41
C PRO A 47 1.52 10.10 -0.27
N ASP A 48 0.25 10.18 -0.62
CA ASP A 48 -0.82 10.35 0.36
C ASP A 48 -1.25 9.02 0.96
N LEU A 49 -0.97 7.92 0.26
CA LEU A 49 -1.32 6.57 0.69
C LEU A 49 -0.38 5.57 0.04
N ILE A 50 -0.07 4.50 0.76
CA ILE A 50 0.66 3.36 0.23
C ILE A 50 -0.24 2.13 0.30
N ILE A 51 -0.36 1.42 -0.81
CA ILE A 51 -1.05 0.12 -0.86
C ILE A 51 0.04 -0.91 -1.17
N SER A 52 0.22 -1.89 -0.30
CA SER A 52 1.32 -2.84 -0.43
C SER A 52 0.87 -4.28 -0.32
N ASP A 53 1.30 -5.12 -1.25
CA ASP A 53 1.26 -6.56 -1.08
C ASP A 53 2.25 -6.94 0.03
N ILE A 54 2.06 -8.11 0.63
CA ILE A 54 2.95 -8.58 1.70
C ILE A 54 4.09 -9.41 1.11
N ARG A 55 3.76 -10.35 0.24
CA ARG A 55 4.74 -11.29 -0.32
C ARG A 55 5.31 -10.79 -1.63
N MET A 56 6.42 -10.09 -1.53
CA MET A 56 7.15 -9.58 -2.68
C MET A 56 8.61 -10.04 -2.59
N PRO A 57 9.30 -10.19 -3.74
CA PRO A 57 10.72 -10.52 -3.73
C PRO A 57 11.55 -9.38 -3.12
N GLU A 58 12.72 -9.71 -2.64
CA GLU A 58 13.73 -8.81 -2.07
C GLU A 58 13.30 -8.20 -0.74
N MET A 59 12.25 -7.38 -0.71
CA MET A 59 11.75 -6.78 0.53
C MET A 59 10.25 -6.99 0.63
N ARG A 60 9.81 -7.69 1.66
CA ARG A 60 8.40 -7.97 1.91
C ARG A 60 7.65 -6.70 2.34
N GLY A 61 6.32 -6.72 2.14
CA GLY A 61 5.46 -5.59 2.52
C GLY A 61 5.47 -5.29 4.01
N ASP A 62 5.56 -6.32 4.85
CA ASP A 62 5.64 -6.12 6.31
C ASP A 62 6.99 -5.50 6.71
N GLU A 63 8.07 -5.83 6.01
CA GLU A 63 9.36 -5.17 6.23
C GLU A 63 9.34 -3.71 5.82
N SER A 64 8.73 -3.39 4.67
CA SER A 64 8.60 -2.00 4.24
C SER A 64 7.68 -1.21 5.15
N LEU A 65 6.62 -1.82 5.67
CA LEU A 65 5.75 -1.19 6.66
C LEU A 65 6.56 -0.78 7.90
N GLU A 66 7.37 -1.69 8.42
CA GLU A 66 8.21 -1.42 9.58
C GLU A 66 9.16 -0.25 9.30
N TRP A 67 9.80 -0.26 8.12
CA TRP A 67 10.71 0.81 7.73
C TRP A 67 9.98 2.17 7.66
N ILE A 68 8.81 2.19 7.02
CA ILE A 68 8.00 3.42 6.87
C ILE A 68 7.59 3.96 8.25
N LYS A 69 7.09 3.10 9.12
CA LYS A 69 6.57 3.50 10.43
C LYS A 69 7.68 3.88 11.41
N SER A 70 8.90 3.45 11.16
CA SER A 70 10.06 3.83 11.96
C SER A 70 10.74 5.11 11.48
N ASN A 71 10.32 5.66 10.35
CA ASN A 71 10.94 6.82 9.73
C ASN A 71 10.15 8.09 10.05
N GLN A 72 10.81 9.09 10.60
CA GLN A 72 10.17 10.34 11.00
C GLN A 72 9.51 11.07 9.85
N LEU A 73 10.07 10.97 8.63
CA LEU A 73 9.52 11.65 7.46
C LEU A 73 8.28 10.96 6.89
N PHE A 74 8.16 9.65 7.07
CA PHE A 74 7.14 8.86 6.36
C PHE A 74 6.13 8.17 7.27
N LYS A 75 6.37 8.14 8.59
CA LYS A 75 5.52 7.38 9.51
C LYS A 75 4.05 7.82 9.52
N HIS A 76 3.77 9.02 9.07
CA HIS A 76 2.39 9.55 9.01
C HIS A 76 1.62 9.07 7.78
N ILE A 77 2.30 8.47 6.80
CA ILE A 77 1.64 8.00 5.59
C ILE A 77 0.82 6.75 5.90
N PRO A 78 -0.49 6.75 5.62
CA PRO A 78 -1.29 5.54 5.85
C PRO A 78 -0.90 4.45 4.86
N VAL A 79 -0.89 3.20 5.36
CA VAL A 79 -0.54 2.02 4.56
C VAL A 79 -1.68 1.02 4.65
N ILE A 80 -2.19 0.60 3.48
CA ILE A 80 -3.14 -0.51 3.37
C ILE A 80 -2.36 -1.74 2.93
N MET A 81 -2.49 -2.84 3.66
CA MET A 81 -1.86 -4.10 3.28
C MET A 81 -2.85 -4.96 2.50
N LEU A 82 -2.40 -5.50 1.37
CA LEU A 82 -3.15 -6.48 0.59
C LEU A 82 -2.51 -7.84 0.79
N SER A 83 -3.32 -8.86 1.11
CA SER A 83 -2.80 -10.19 1.36
C SER A 83 -3.68 -11.26 0.75
N SER A 84 -3.06 -12.32 0.24
CA SER A 84 -3.78 -13.52 -0.20
C SER A 84 -4.15 -14.42 0.98
N GLU A 85 -3.70 -14.10 2.19
CA GLU A 85 -4.00 -14.88 3.39
C GLU A 85 -5.08 -14.23 4.23
N ASP A 86 -6.15 -14.99 4.50
CA ASP A 86 -7.20 -14.58 5.43
C ASP A 86 -6.82 -15.08 6.81
N SER A 87 -5.81 -14.45 7.39
CA SER A 87 -5.28 -14.82 8.71
C SER A 87 -5.56 -13.72 9.72
N THR A 88 -6.32 -14.06 10.75
CA THR A 88 -6.62 -13.13 11.84
C THR A 88 -5.34 -12.74 12.58
N THR A 89 -4.45 -13.69 12.81
CA THR A 89 -3.18 -13.43 13.48
C THR A 89 -2.32 -12.44 12.70
N GLU A 90 -2.19 -12.63 11.39
CA GLU A 90 -1.43 -11.72 10.55
C GLU A 90 -2.08 -10.34 10.50
N ARG A 91 -3.40 -10.29 10.37
CA ARG A 91 -4.14 -9.03 10.36
C ARG A 91 -3.89 -8.22 11.63
N ILE A 92 -4.03 -8.86 12.79
CA ILE A 92 -3.81 -8.20 14.07
C ILE A 92 -2.37 -7.70 14.18
N ARG A 93 -1.42 -8.53 13.81
CA ARG A 93 0.00 -8.17 13.86
C ARG A 93 0.30 -6.92 13.03
N LEU A 94 -0.17 -6.92 11.78
CA LEU A 94 0.12 -5.79 10.88
C LEU A 94 -0.60 -4.51 11.29
N LEU A 95 -1.83 -4.62 11.78
CA LEU A 95 -2.55 -3.46 12.30
C LEU A 95 -1.83 -2.88 13.52
N GLN A 96 -1.33 -3.73 14.40
CA GLN A 96 -0.54 -3.29 15.56
C GLN A 96 0.78 -2.64 15.15
N GLU A 97 1.37 -3.10 14.04
CA GLU A 97 2.62 -2.52 13.51
C GLU A 97 2.39 -1.21 12.76
N GLY A 98 1.15 -0.79 12.61
CA GLY A 98 0.83 0.52 12.09
C GLY A 98 0.13 0.55 10.74
N ALA A 99 -0.27 -0.61 10.19
CA ALA A 99 -1.09 -0.61 8.97
C ALA A 99 -2.44 0.03 9.27
N GLU A 100 -2.91 0.87 8.36
CA GLU A 100 -4.21 1.53 8.51
C GLU A 100 -5.34 0.56 8.25
N ASP A 101 -5.14 -0.39 7.33
CA ASP A 101 -6.15 -1.37 6.97
C ASP A 101 -5.48 -2.62 6.40
N TYR A 102 -6.23 -3.72 6.38
CA TYR A 102 -5.78 -5.02 5.89
C TYR A 102 -6.89 -5.60 5.02
N ILE A 103 -6.61 -5.85 3.76
CA ILE A 103 -7.61 -6.31 2.80
C ILE A 103 -7.15 -7.61 2.18
N VAL A 104 -8.05 -8.61 2.18
CA VAL A 104 -7.76 -9.96 1.66
C VAL A 104 -8.02 -10.00 0.15
N LYS A 105 -7.10 -10.60 -0.59
CA LYS A 105 -7.28 -10.88 -2.02
C LYS A 105 -8.05 -12.19 -2.22
N PRO A 106 -8.91 -12.31 -3.22
CA PRO A 106 -9.28 -11.28 -4.16
C PRO A 106 -10.19 -10.23 -3.51
N PHE A 107 -9.94 -8.97 -3.79
CA PHE A 107 -10.71 -7.87 -3.22
C PHE A 107 -11.69 -7.31 -4.24
N ASN A 108 -12.73 -6.64 -3.73
CA ASN A 108 -13.65 -5.88 -4.58
C ASN A 108 -13.05 -4.48 -4.79
N PRO A 109 -12.72 -4.09 -6.04
CA PRO A 109 -12.08 -2.78 -6.29
C PRO A 109 -12.92 -1.58 -5.83
N MET A 110 -14.24 -1.69 -5.89
CA MET A 110 -15.11 -0.60 -5.44
C MET A 110 -15.10 -0.47 -3.91
N GLU A 111 -15.05 -1.59 -3.20
CA GLU A 111 -14.92 -1.58 -1.75
C GLU A 111 -13.58 -0.95 -1.34
N LEU A 112 -12.51 -1.33 -2.02
CA LEU A 112 -11.19 -0.75 -1.77
C LEU A 112 -11.23 0.76 -1.99
N LYS A 113 -11.87 1.23 -3.04
CA LYS A 113 -12.00 2.65 -3.33
C LYS A 113 -12.72 3.41 -2.20
N VAL A 114 -13.77 2.81 -1.64
CA VAL A 114 -14.48 3.40 -0.49
C VAL A 114 -13.55 3.52 0.71
N ARG A 115 -12.78 2.48 0.99
CA ARG A 115 -11.83 2.50 2.11
C ARG A 115 -10.75 3.54 1.93
N ILE A 116 -10.24 3.68 0.71
CA ILE A 116 -9.25 4.71 0.37
C ILE A 116 -9.82 6.10 0.65
N LYS A 117 -11.04 6.37 0.20
CA LYS A 117 -11.68 7.65 0.43
C LYS A 117 -11.79 7.99 1.91
N LYS A 118 -12.15 7.02 2.73
CA LYS A 118 -12.26 7.24 4.18
C LYS A 118 -10.91 7.55 4.82
N ILE A 119 -9.84 7.04 4.27
CA ILE A 119 -8.50 7.21 4.85
C ILE A 119 -7.88 8.55 4.45
N ILE A 120 -8.00 8.96 3.20
CA ILE A 120 -7.27 10.13 2.69
C ILE A 120 -8.14 11.30 2.25
N GLU A 121 -9.45 11.17 2.40
CA GLU A 121 -10.37 12.30 2.07
C GLU A 121 -11.28 12.68 3.23
#